data_ef0a4eec955eafd1d4cdc142910a3cf3
#
_entry.id   ef0a4eec955eafd1d4cdc142910a3cf3
#
_cell.length_a   1.000
_cell.length_b   1.000
_cell.length_c   1.000
_cell.angle_alpha   90.00
_cell.angle_beta   90.00
_cell.angle_gamma   90.00
#
_symmetry.space_group_name_H-M   'P 1'
#
loop_
_entity.id
_entity.type
_entity.pdbx_description
1 polymer ?
#
loop_
_entity_poly.entity_id
_entity_poly.type
_entity_poly.pdbx_seq_one_letter_code
_entity_poly.pdbx_strand_id
1 'polypeptide(L)'
;MLNADRRIGGPYTFAAGLLGRLVPAARERHPELVAAHDIEIRTAAPKLRDVVPARRRSLADDLPRAQRILIPAARRSLRIANGVAEFVRDHLDRTRPLTVAVANLDAADHTDAELLAVLRRRVDPALLRIEEGPRAPSAGALPADFDRYRDEGFHHAMAESGLEALRGMAYDAGPERWRQLVQRVAASLEAIEREDEARELYDRARRESTDPKHRATIAYATAMILVRHHDPARRDPEQALAWINEAITITSLLPDRRERAFHLGFDLNGKALVEVRRGRPAAAMELVQQAIDLAKADLPGEHPIHKLVLHANRGQLLAMTGHAEEALADYTRAVEADPGYPDYYLDRGNLLHKLGRDEEALADYEAVMRLSPPFPEAYYNRSELRYAAGDVAGARADLDHTLELDPEFARAYVNRSGLSAAAGAYAEARQDVERGLRLAPGDPHLMCVLGQVELAERRHEEARAAFDRALELDPDLVAAWAGRAELAFDLGDHGAALADLTSALKREESAELLFNRAVVHRAAGRPDNARDDLLRAAVLAPGDSDIGQALTEV
;
A
#
# COMPACT_ATOMS: atom_id res chain seq x y z
N MET A 1 25.56 20.69 -15.71
CA MET A 1 24.47 20.13 -16.50
C MET A 1 24.40 18.64 -16.22
N LEU A 2 23.22 18.09 -15.99
CA LEU A 2 22.91 16.65 -15.90
C LEU A 2 22.12 16.25 -17.15
N ASN A 3 21.96 14.93 -17.37
CA ASN A 3 21.20 14.39 -18.48
C ASN A 3 20.14 13.42 -17.93
N ALA A 4 18.90 13.48 -18.43
CA ALA A 4 17.82 12.60 -18.03
C ALA A 4 17.49 11.53 -19.08
N ASP A 5 18.23 11.49 -20.22
CA ASP A 5 17.95 10.54 -21.28
C ASP A 5 18.19 9.08 -20.83
N ARG A 6 17.09 8.32 -20.69
CA ARG A 6 17.12 6.90 -20.27
C ARG A 6 17.98 6.00 -21.15
N ARG A 7 18.24 6.39 -22.41
CA ARG A 7 19.10 5.61 -23.33
C ARG A 7 20.57 5.62 -22.92
N ILE A 8 20.99 6.53 -22.04
CA ILE A 8 22.39 6.61 -21.56
C ILE A 8 22.65 5.60 -20.43
N GLY A 9 21.75 5.50 -19.45
CA GLY A 9 21.97 4.71 -18.25
C GLY A 9 20.76 3.86 -17.80
N GLY A 10 19.66 3.89 -18.53
CA GLY A 10 18.41 3.26 -18.14
C GLY A 10 17.71 4.03 -17.01
N PRO A 11 17.00 3.31 -16.12
CA PRO A 11 16.36 3.90 -14.95
C PRO A 11 17.32 4.69 -14.07
N TYR A 12 16.84 5.81 -13.54
CA TYR A 12 17.60 6.73 -12.67
C TYR A 12 18.85 7.36 -13.31
N THR A 13 18.83 7.62 -14.63
CA THR A 13 19.96 8.30 -15.31
C THR A 13 20.21 9.69 -14.73
N PHE A 14 19.16 10.51 -14.51
CA PHE A 14 19.27 11.82 -13.86
C PHE A 14 19.65 11.67 -12.38
N ALA A 15 18.97 10.79 -11.64
CA ALA A 15 19.24 10.56 -10.22
C ALA A 15 20.69 10.14 -9.97
N ALA A 16 21.21 9.21 -10.77
CA ALA A 16 22.61 8.78 -10.68
C ALA A 16 23.61 9.93 -10.90
N GLY A 17 23.29 10.82 -11.83
CA GLY A 17 24.08 12.02 -12.07
C GLY A 17 24.05 13.01 -10.90
N LEU A 18 22.86 13.24 -10.31
CA LEU A 18 22.68 14.11 -9.15
C LEU A 18 23.39 13.56 -7.92
N LEU A 19 23.12 12.30 -7.57
CA LEU A 19 23.74 11.62 -6.42
C LEU A 19 25.24 11.49 -6.58
N GLY A 20 25.74 11.25 -7.79
CA GLY A 20 27.19 11.23 -8.08
C GLY A 20 27.90 12.54 -7.76
N ARG A 21 27.19 13.67 -7.77
CA ARG A 21 27.74 14.99 -7.37
C ARG A 21 27.62 15.24 -5.87
N LEU A 22 26.53 14.81 -5.23
CA LEU A 22 26.22 15.16 -3.83
C LEU A 22 26.85 14.18 -2.84
N VAL A 23 26.80 12.88 -3.11
CA VAL A 23 27.22 11.82 -2.18
C VAL A 23 28.68 11.89 -1.77
N PRO A 24 29.67 12.18 -2.65
CA PRO A 24 31.06 12.28 -2.21
C PRO A 24 31.29 13.32 -1.11
N ALA A 25 30.75 14.53 -1.27
CA ALA A 25 30.84 15.59 -0.28
C ALA A 25 29.99 15.29 0.98
N ALA A 26 28.81 14.68 0.81
CA ALA A 26 27.98 14.27 1.94
C ALA A 26 28.67 13.19 2.77
N ARG A 27 29.36 12.23 2.15
CA ARG A 27 30.09 11.17 2.85
C ARG A 27 31.22 11.68 3.72
N GLU A 28 31.90 12.73 3.28
CA GLU A 28 32.98 13.36 4.05
C GLU A 28 32.45 14.18 5.23
N ARG A 29 31.36 14.92 5.05
CA ARG A 29 30.85 15.89 6.01
C ARG A 29 29.75 15.36 6.92
N HIS A 30 28.92 14.49 6.39
CA HIS A 30 27.67 13.98 7.00
C HIS A 30 27.50 12.48 6.70
N PRO A 31 28.45 11.60 7.10
CA PRO A 31 28.40 10.17 6.79
C PRO A 31 27.14 9.48 7.33
N GLU A 32 26.57 10.00 8.42
CA GLU A 32 25.31 9.52 8.99
C GLU A 32 24.13 9.72 8.03
N LEU A 33 24.09 10.83 7.28
CA LEU A 33 23.05 11.10 6.28
C LEU A 33 23.14 10.10 5.12
N VAL A 34 24.34 9.84 4.62
CA VAL A 34 24.55 8.83 3.57
C VAL A 34 24.16 7.44 4.07
N ALA A 35 24.43 7.15 5.34
CA ALA A 35 24.09 5.87 5.95
C ALA A 35 22.58 5.68 6.17
N ALA A 36 21.85 6.76 6.44
CA ALA A 36 20.39 6.74 6.59
C ALA A 36 19.68 6.50 5.25
N HIS A 37 20.30 6.85 4.13
CA HIS A 37 19.73 6.74 2.78
C HIS A 37 20.49 5.74 1.89
N ASP A 38 21.07 4.69 2.48
CA ASP A 38 21.89 3.72 1.74
C ASP A 38 21.10 2.97 0.66
N ILE A 39 19.86 2.56 0.91
CA ILE A 39 19.01 1.83 -0.04
C ILE A 39 18.74 2.71 -1.28
N GLU A 40 18.28 3.94 -1.05
CA GLU A 40 17.91 4.88 -2.10
C GLU A 40 19.11 5.26 -2.98
N ILE A 41 20.22 5.59 -2.33
CA ILE A 41 21.46 5.96 -3.04
C ILE A 41 21.98 4.77 -3.86
N ARG A 42 22.02 3.57 -3.30
CA ARG A 42 22.54 2.36 -3.95
C ARG A 42 21.62 1.88 -5.09
N THR A 43 20.31 2.13 -4.96
CA THR A 43 19.32 1.80 -6.00
C THR A 43 19.38 2.80 -7.15
N ALA A 44 19.29 4.10 -6.84
CA ALA A 44 19.26 5.15 -7.86
C ALA A 44 20.64 5.44 -8.50
N ALA A 45 21.75 5.16 -7.79
CA ALA A 45 23.10 5.36 -8.29
C ALA A 45 23.99 4.12 -8.06
N PRO A 46 23.80 3.03 -8.84
CA PRO A 46 24.52 1.76 -8.63
C PRO A 46 26.04 1.86 -8.62
N LYS A 47 26.62 2.84 -9.31
CA LYS A 47 28.07 3.11 -9.31
C LYS A 47 28.61 3.55 -7.95
N LEU A 48 27.74 3.98 -7.03
CA LEU A 48 28.11 4.36 -5.67
C LEU A 48 28.07 3.18 -4.68
N ARG A 49 27.71 1.96 -5.11
CA ARG A 49 27.63 0.77 -4.25
C ARG A 49 28.94 0.40 -3.58
N ASP A 50 30.07 0.66 -4.23
CA ASP A 50 31.40 0.39 -3.68
C ASP A 50 31.80 1.37 -2.57
N VAL A 51 31.19 2.55 -2.54
CA VAL A 51 31.53 3.62 -1.59
C VAL A 51 30.42 3.89 -0.55
N VAL A 52 29.22 3.39 -0.78
CA VAL A 52 28.08 3.44 0.14
C VAL A 52 27.73 2.01 0.56
N PRO A 53 28.13 1.58 1.77
CA PRO A 53 27.88 0.23 2.26
C PRO A 53 26.37 0.00 2.50
N ALA A 54 25.88 -1.20 2.18
CA ALA A 54 24.53 -1.61 2.54
C ALA A 54 24.44 -1.83 4.05
N ARG A 55 23.64 -1.04 4.74
CA ARG A 55 23.41 -1.14 6.18
C ARG A 55 22.06 -1.74 6.50
N ARG A 56 21.03 -1.35 5.73
CA ARG A 56 19.69 -1.90 5.85
C ARG A 56 19.56 -3.07 4.88
N ARG A 57 19.75 -4.30 5.38
CA ARG A 57 19.80 -5.54 4.58
C ARG A 57 18.70 -6.48 5.02
N SER A 58 18.07 -7.13 4.07
CA SER A 58 17.13 -8.24 4.28
C SER A 58 17.81 -9.59 3.98
N LEU A 59 17.15 -10.66 4.34
CA LEU A 59 17.59 -12.02 4.02
C LEU A 59 17.84 -12.21 2.51
N ALA A 60 17.05 -11.55 1.67
CA ALA A 60 17.20 -11.62 0.22
C ALA A 60 18.57 -11.12 -0.26
N ASP A 61 19.18 -10.14 0.43
CA ASP A 61 20.49 -9.61 0.05
C ASP A 61 21.62 -10.62 0.27
N ASP A 62 21.45 -11.54 1.21
CA ASP A 62 22.44 -12.54 1.60
C ASP A 62 22.32 -13.86 0.85
N LEU A 63 21.19 -14.09 0.16
CA LEU A 63 20.93 -15.33 -0.56
C LEU A 63 21.50 -15.34 -1.99
N PRO A 64 21.90 -16.52 -2.49
CA PRO A 64 22.19 -16.71 -3.91
C PRO A 64 21.01 -16.28 -4.79
N ARG A 65 21.29 -15.71 -5.95
CA ARG A 65 20.28 -15.16 -6.87
C ARG A 65 19.14 -16.15 -7.20
N ALA A 66 19.47 -17.44 -7.33
CA ALA A 66 18.50 -18.50 -7.63
C ALA A 66 17.48 -18.76 -6.50
N GLN A 67 17.78 -18.32 -5.27
CA GLN A 67 16.90 -18.49 -4.10
C GLN A 67 16.16 -17.21 -3.71
N ARG A 68 16.42 -16.10 -4.40
CA ARG A 68 15.73 -14.83 -4.17
C ARG A 68 14.34 -14.86 -4.78
N ILE A 69 13.33 -14.62 -3.97
CA ILE A 69 11.98 -14.33 -4.42
C ILE A 69 11.84 -12.82 -4.35
N LEU A 70 11.62 -12.20 -5.49
CA LEU A 70 11.37 -10.77 -5.55
C LEU A 70 9.90 -10.54 -5.26
N ILE A 71 9.60 -10.04 -4.07
CA ILE A 71 8.28 -9.55 -3.71
C ILE A 71 8.27 -8.08 -4.14
N PRO A 72 7.48 -7.70 -5.16
CA PRO A 72 7.42 -6.31 -5.57
C PRO A 72 6.87 -5.46 -4.42
N ALA A 73 7.70 -4.60 -3.87
CA ALA A 73 7.20 -3.62 -2.90
C ALA A 73 6.26 -2.65 -3.62
N ALA A 74 5.05 -2.50 -3.13
CA ALA A 74 4.11 -1.53 -3.66
C ALA A 74 4.77 -0.15 -3.70
N ARG A 75 4.61 0.56 -4.82
CA ARG A 75 5.15 1.91 -5.03
C ARG A 75 6.64 2.08 -4.69
N ARG A 76 7.46 1.04 -4.95
CA ARG A 76 8.90 1.07 -4.65
C ARG A 76 9.62 2.29 -5.25
N SER A 77 9.33 2.64 -6.50
CA SER A 77 9.95 3.79 -7.15
C SER A 77 9.61 5.10 -6.44
N LEU A 78 8.37 5.28 -5.99
CA LEU A 78 7.94 6.44 -5.21
C LEU A 78 8.67 6.50 -3.85
N ARG A 79 8.82 5.38 -3.15
CA ARG A 79 9.58 5.32 -1.88
C ARG A 79 11.05 5.71 -2.09
N ILE A 80 11.69 5.18 -3.13
CA ILE A 80 13.07 5.55 -3.49
C ILE A 80 13.16 7.04 -3.84
N ALA A 81 12.21 7.57 -4.65
CA ALA A 81 12.18 8.99 -5.01
C ALA A 81 12.02 9.88 -3.78
N ASN A 82 11.15 9.50 -2.84
CA ASN A 82 10.98 10.23 -1.57
C ASN A 82 12.26 10.23 -0.74
N GLY A 83 12.90 9.07 -0.56
CA GLY A 83 14.15 8.99 0.19
C GLY A 83 15.31 9.75 -0.46
N VAL A 84 15.40 9.73 -1.81
CA VAL A 84 16.37 10.58 -2.53
C VAL A 84 16.06 12.06 -2.31
N ALA A 85 14.80 12.46 -2.30
CA ALA A 85 14.40 13.85 -2.07
C ALA A 85 14.75 14.30 -0.63
N GLU A 86 14.53 13.45 0.36
CA GLU A 86 14.95 13.71 1.75
C GLU A 86 16.47 13.86 1.87
N PHE A 87 17.22 12.92 1.29
CA PHE A 87 18.68 13.04 1.24
C PHE A 87 19.14 14.35 0.61
N VAL A 88 18.54 14.73 -0.53
CA VAL A 88 18.91 15.97 -1.24
C VAL A 88 18.56 17.20 -0.41
N ARG A 89 17.34 17.26 0.14
CA ARG A 89 16.87 18.36 1.02
C ARG A 89 17.81 18.53 2.21
N ASP A 90 18.04 17.47 2.97
CA ASP A 90 18.79 17.49 4.21
C ASP A 90 20.28 17.78 3.98
N HIS A 91 20.83 17.36 2.84
CA HIS A 91 22.19 17.70 2.44
C HIS A 91 22.33 19.17 2.05
N LEU A 92 21.40 19.70 1.25
CA LEU A 92 21.44 21.10 0.77
C LEU A 92 21.15 22.09 1.90
N ASP A 93 20.25 21.76 2.82
CA ASP A 93 19.97 22.57 4.01
C ASP A 93 21.22 22.75 4.90
N ARG A 94 22.03 21.70 5.03
CA ARG A 94 23.30 21.72 5.78
C ARG A 94 24.47 22.34 5.03
N THR A 95 24.33 22.61 3.72
CA THR A 95 25.45 23.07 2.89
C THR A 95 25.13 24.39 2.18
N ARG A 96 24.66 24.32 0.97
CA ARG A 96 24.31 25.48 0.15
C ARG A 96 23.29 25.11 -0.92
N PRO A 97 22.47 26.07 -1.37
CA PRO A 97 21.55 25.86 -2.50
C PRO A 97 22.27 25.41 -3.77
N LEU A 98 21.54 24.62 -4.57
CA LEU A 98 22.04 24.06 -5.82
C LEU A 98 21.09 24.38 -6.96
N THR A 99 21.63 24.94 -8.06
CA THR A 99 20.92 25.03 -9.34
C THR A 99 21.48 23.99 -10.31
N VAL A 100 20.58 23.22 -10.93
CA VAL A 100 20.94 22.14 -11.85
C VAL A 100 20.21 22.31 -13.17
N ALA A 101 20.96 22.51 -14.25
CA ALA A 101 20.41 22.42 -15.60
C ALA A 101 20.36 20.93 -16.03
N VAL A 102 19.21 20.47 -16.52
CA VAL A 102 18.96 19.08 -16.91
C VAL A 102 18.58 19.02 -18.38
N ALA A 103 19.38 18.32 -19.17
CA ALA A 103 19.13 18.07 -20.59
C ALA A 103 18.19 16.88 -20.77
N ASN A 104 17.42 16.86 -21.87
CA ASN A 104 16.58 15.74 -22.30
C ASN A 104 15.56 15.28 -21.27
N LEU A 105 14.89 16.21 -20.59
CA LEU A 105 13.84 15.90 -19.61
C LEU A 105 12.67 15.10 -20.23
N ASP A 106 12.37 15.35 -21.50
CA ASP A 106 11.36 14.63 -22.29
C ASP A 106 11.72 13.16 -22.58
N ALA A 107 12.99 12.80 -22.43
CA ALA A 107 13.51 11.45 -22.62
C ALA A 107 13.79 10.72 -21.30
N ALA A 108 13.40 11.30 -20.17
CA ALA A 108 13.50 10.65 -18.86
C ALA A 108 12.67 9.36 -18.82
N ASP A 109 13.15 8.38 -18.06
CA ASP A 109 12.32 7.21 -17.77
C ASP A 109 11.33 7.50 -16.64
N HIS A 110 10.45 6.52 -16.36
CA HIS A 110 9.43 6.67 -15.33
C HIS A 110 10.03 6.98 -13.95
N THR A 111 11.15 6.34 -13.56
CA THR A 111 11.76 6.54 -12.24
C THR A 111 12.32 7.94 -12.06
N ASP A 112 12.97 8.49 -13.09
CA ASP A 112 13.47 9.88 -13.08
C ASP A 112 12.34 10.91 -13.19
N ALA A 113 11.28 10.63 -13.95
CA ALA A 113 10.10 11.49 -14.04
C ALA A 113 9.40 11.60 -12.67
N GLU A 114 9.21 10.47 -11.98
CA GLU A 114 8.66 10.42 -10.62
C GLU A 114 9.57 11.15 -9.61
N LEU A 115 10.88 10.91 -9.64
CA LEU A 115 11.82 11.62 -8.79
C LEU A 115 11.80 13.13 -9.01
N LEU A 116 11.76 13.59 -10.26
CA LEU A 116 11.67 15.01 -10.59
C LEU A 116 10.37 15.63 -10.05
N ALA A 117 9.25 14.93 -10.12
CA ALA A 117 7.98 15.37 -9.55
C ALA A 117 8.07 15.45 -8.02
N VAL A 118 8.67 14.46 -7.36
CA VAL A 118 8.87 14.44 -5.90
C VAL A 118 9.83 15.56 -5.47
N LEU A 119 10.96 15.75 -6.14
CA LEU A 119 11.91 16.83 -5.82
C LEU A 119 11.26 18.22 -5.93
N ARG A 120 10.47 18.47 -6.99
CA ARG A 120 9.76 19.74 -7.17
C ARG A 120 8.68 19.99 -6.12
N ARG A 121 8.09 18.95 -5.57
CA ARG A 121 7.05 19.02 -4.53
C ARG A 121 7.64 19.18 -3.13
N ARG A 122 8.73 18.42 -2.82
CA ARG A 122 9.21 18.23 -1.45
C ARG A 122 10.47 19.01 -1.10
N VAL A 123 11.20 19.53 -2.07
CA VAL A 123 12.42 20.29 -1.82
C VAL A 123 12.16 21.75 -2.16
N ASP A 124 12.44 22.64 -1.20
CA ASP A 124 12.25 24.08 -1.37
C ASP A 124 13.02 24.57 -2.61
N PRO A 125 12.35 25.29 -3.55
CA PRO A 125 13.03 25.90 -4.70
C PRO A 125 14.19 26.84 -4.35
N ALA A 126 14.23 27.35 -3.12
CA ALA A 126 15.36 28.10 -2.60
C ALA A 126 16.60 27.21 -2.33
N LEU A 127 16.40 25.92 -2.04
CA LEU A 127 17.48 24.94 -1.84
C LEU A 127 17.87 24.23 -3.14
N LEU A 128 16.88 23.78 -3.94
CA LEU A 128 17.11 23.08 -5.20
C LEU A 128 16.31 23.69 -6.34
N ARG A 129 17.01 24.25 -7.31
CA ARG A 129 16.41 24.75 -8.53
C ARG A 129 16.78 23.85 -9.71
N ILE A 130 15.76 23.26 -10.35
CA ILE A 130 15.92 22.41 -11.53
C ILE A 130 15.45 23.19 -12.76
N GLU A 131 16.38 23.48 -13.67
CA GLU A 131 16.13 24.20 -14.90
C GLU A 131 16.24 23.26 -16.11
N GLU A 132 15.41 23.49 -17.12
CA GLU A 132 15.54 22.76 -18.39
C GLU A 132 16.80 23.25 -19.12
N GLY A 133 17.68 22.30 -19.40
CA GLY A 133 18.90 22.53 -20.14
C GLY A 133 18.74 22.29 -21.65
N PRO A 134 19.71 22.69 -22.46
CA PRO A 134 19.68 22.43 -23.89
C PRO A 134 19.66 20.92 -24.18
N ARG A 135 19.01 20.54 -25.28
CA ARG A 135 19.04 19.15 -25.76
C ARG A 135 20.48 18.71 -26.01
N ALA A 136 20.84 17.59 -25.40
CA ALA A 136 22.12 16.92 -25.67
C ALA A 136 21.91 15.82 -26.72
N PRO A 137 22.94 15.47 -27.51
CA PRO A 137 22.87 14.33 -28.43
C PRO A 137 22.45 13.07 -27.67
N SER A 138 21.45 12.39 -28.20
CA SER A 138 20.90 11.16 -27.66
C SER A 138 21.26 10.03 -28.62
N ALA A 139 21.81 8.95 -28.11
CA ALA A 139 22.25 7.82 -28.93
C ALA A 139 21.71 6.51 -28.40
N GLY A 140 21.21 5.67 -29.31
CA GLY A 140 20.92 4.26 -29.05
C GLY A 140 19.50 3.95 -28.55
N ALA A 141 19.27 2.67 -28.29
CA ALA A 141 18.08 2.13 -27.65
C ALA A 141 18.25 2.12 -26.13
N LEU A 142 17.16 1.90 -25.40
CA LEU A 142 17.21 1.66 -23.96
C LEU A 142 18.15 0.47 -23.66
N PRO A 143 19.06 0.57 -22.68
CA PRO A 143 19.92 -0.56 -22.32
C PRO A 143 19.10 -1.81 -21.97
N ALA A 144 19.49 -2.97 -22.51
CA ALA A 144 18.81 -4.24 -22.27
C ALA A 144 19.40 -4.97 -21.05
N ASP A 145 19.42 -4.29 -19.90
CA ASP A 145 19.92 -4.85 -18.61
C ASP A 145 18.79 -5.55 -17.85
N PHE A 146 18.26 -6.63 -18.45
CA PHE A 146 17.10 -7.36 -17.92
C PHE A 146 17.32 -7.94 -16.53
N ASP A 147 18.55 -8.29 -16.17
CA ASP A 147 18.86 -8.80 -14.84
C ASP A 147 18.76 -7.70 -13.79
N ARG A 148 19.29 -6.53 -14.06
CA ARG A 148 19.17 -5.36 -13.19
C ARG A 148 17.71 -4.93 -13.08
N TYR A 149 16.98 -4.85 -14.21
CA TYR A 149 15.58 -4.41 -14.20
C TYR A 149 14.69 -5.33 -13.36
N ARG A 150 14.93 -6.65 -13.43
CA ARG A 150 14.26 -7.60 -12.54
C ARG A 150 14.65 -7.40 -11.08
N ASP A 151 15.95 -7.38 -10.78
CA ASP A 151 16.46 -7.37 -9.40
C ASP A 151 16.11 -6.08 -8.65
N GLU A 152 16.00 -4.96 -9.37
CA GLU A 152 15.65 -3.65 -8.79
C GLU A 152 14.15 -3.32 -8.92
N GLY A 153 13.36 -4.14 -9.62
CA GLY A 153 11.93 -3.88 -9.84
C GLY A 153 11.64 -2.73 -10.81
N PHE A 154 12.49 -2.53 -11.84
CA PHE A 154 12.29 -1.48 -12.85
C PHE A 154 11.33 -1.95 -13.94
N HIS A 155 10.06 -2.06 -13.57
CA HIS A 155 9.02 -2.69 -14.38
C HIS A 155 8.79 -1.97 -15.72
N HIS A 156 8.76 -0.64 -15.75
CA HIS A 156 8.60 0.12 -17.00
C HIS A 156 9.75 -0.14 -17.98
N ALA A 157 11.00 -0.10 -17.51
CA ALA A 157 12.16 -0.38 -18.34
C ALA A 157 12.20 -1.84 -18.82
N MET A 158 11.82 -2.79 -17.95
CA MET A 158 11.70 -4.21 -18.32
C MET A 158 10.64 -4.41 -19.40
N ALA A 159 9.46 -3.81 -19.24
CA ALA A 159 8.38 -3.92 -20.24
C ALA A 159 8.79 -3.31 -21.59
N GLU A 160 9.33 -2.09 -21.60
CA GLU A 160 9.74 -1.40 -22.84
C GLU A 160 10.83 -2.16 -23.59
N SER A 161 11.98 -2.40 -22.95
CA SER A 161 13.13 -3.05 -23.59
C SER A 161 12.89 -4.54 -23.85
N GLY A 162 12.13 -5.20 -22.98
CA GLY A 162 11.83 -6.63 -23.13
C GLY A 162 10.84 -6.91 -24.25
N LEU A 163 9.78 -6.09 -24.41
CA LEU A 163 8.86 -6.20 -25.54
C LEU A 163 9.60 -5.97 -26.88
N GLU A 164 10.51 -4.99 -26.92
CA GLU A 164 11.32 -4.75 -28.11
C GLU A 164 12.19 -5.96 -28.45
N ALA A 165 12.86 -6.53 -27.45
CA ALA A 165 13.68 -7.73 -27.63
C ALA A 165 12.85 -8.93 -28.08
N LEU A 166 11.64 -9.13 -27.54
CA LEU A 166 10.74 -10.25 -27.89
C LEU A 166 10.18 -10.13 -29.32
N ARG A 167 10.06 -8.92 -29.89
CA ARG A 167 9.65 -8.75 -31.30
C ARG A 167 10.64 -9.37 -32.27
N GLY A 168 11.94 -9.30 -31.97
CA GLY A 168 13.01 -9.84 -32.80
C GLY A 168 13.44 -11.27 -32.46
N MET A 169 12.81 -11.91 -31.44
CA MET A 169 13.25 -13.22 -30.94
C MET A 169 12.22 -14.30 -31.26
N ALA A 170 12.66 -15.31 -32.04
CA ALA A 170 11.88 -16.52 -32.27
C ALA A 170 12.08 -17.51 -31.11
N TYR A 171 11.03 -18.25 -30.74
CA TYR A 171 11.09 -19.27 -29.70
C TYR A 171 12.16 -20.32 -29.96
N ASP A 172 12.17 -20.87 -31.18
CA ASP A 172 13.09 -21.97 -31.59
C ASP A 172 14.57 -21.57 -31.61
N ALA A 173 14.88 -20.28 -31.72
CA ALA A 173 16.27 -19.78 -31.75
C ALA A 173 16.94 -19.78 -30.36
N GLY A 174 16.16 -19.83 -29.28
CA GLY A 174 16.66 -19.86 -27.90
C GLY A 174 15.54 -20.01 -26.86
N PRO A 175 14.94 -21.22 -26.78
CA PRO A 175 13.73 -21.44 -26.00
C PRO A 175 13.84 -21.00 -24.51
N GLU A 176 14.95 -21.30 -23.88
CA GLU A 176 15.16 -20.96 -22.45
C GLU A 176 15.22 -19.44 -22.24
N ARG A 177 16.01 -18.73 -23.02
CA ARG A 177 16.13 -17.28 -22.95
C ARG A 177 14.81 -16.59 -23.28
N TRP A 178 14.09 -17.11 -24.27
CA TRP A 178 12.78 -16.59 -24.65
C TRP A 178 11.76 -16.74 -23.51
N ARG A 179 11.69 -17.95 -22.90
CA ARG A 179 10.80 -18.22 -21.74
C ARG A 179 11.07 -17.30 -20.57
N GLN A 180 12.35 -17.16 -20.20
CA GLN A 180 12.75 -16.28 -19.09
C GLN A 180 12.38 -14.82 -19.38
N LEU A 181 12.58 -14.35 -20.61
CA LEU A 181 12.25 -12.98 -20.97
C LEU A 181 10.72 -12.76 -20.98
N VAL A 182 9.95 -13.68 -21.55
CA VAL A 182 8.47 -13.62 -21.50
C VAL A 182 7.96 -13.51 -20.08
N GLN A 183 8.43 -14.37 -19.18
CA GLN A 183 8.00 -14.35 -17.79
C GLN A 183 8.33 -13.02 -17.10
N ARG A 184 9.53 -12.49 -17.32
CA ARG A 184 9.96 -11.20 -16.71
C ARG A 184 9.17 -10.02 -17.25
N VAL A 185 8.93 -9.99 -18.57
CA VAL A 185 8.19 -8.92 -19.23
C VAL A 185 6.73 -8.94 -18.82
N ALA A 186 6.08 -10.11 -18.84
CA ALA A 186 4.69 -10.24 -18.46
C ALA A 186 4.46 -9.88 -16.96
N ALA A 187 5.31 -10.37 -16.06
CA ALA A 187 5.25 -9.96 -14.65
C ALA A 187 5.46 -8.45 -14.44
N SER A 188 6.26 -7.82 -15.29
CA SER A 188 6.46 -6.37 -15.23
C SER A 188 5.28 -5.59 -15.82
N LEU A 189 4.62 -6.11 -16.84
CA LEU A 189 3.38 -5.55 -17.38
C LEU A 189 2.26 -5.60 -16.34
N GLU A 190 2.12 -6.72 -15.62
CA GLU A 190 1.19 -6.85 -14.49
C GLU A 190 1.47 -5.78 -13.41
N ALA A 191 2.74 -5.57 -13.06
CA ALA A 191 3.14 -4.62 -12.02
C ALA A 191 2.89 -3.14 -12.39
N ILE A 192 2.67 -2.82 -13.67
CA ILE A 192 2.36 -1.48 -14.18
C ILE A 192 0.94 -1.38 -14.77
N GLU A 193 0.04 -2.25 -14.34
CA GLU A 193 -1.40 -2.25 -14.67
C GLU A 193 -1.68 -2.40 -16.19
N ARG A 194 -0.82 -3.18 -16.88
CA ARG A 194 -0.97 -3.54 -18.31
C ARG A 194 -1.27 -5.03 -18.45
N GLU A 195 -2.23 -5.53 -17.68
CA GLU A 195 -2.54 -6.96 -17.56
C GLU A 195 -3.03 -7.56 -18.88
N ASP A 196 -3.70 -6.78 -19.72
CA ASP A 196 -4.15 -7.25 -21.04
C ASP A 196 -2.96 -7.63 -21.92
N GLU A 197 -1.91 -6.82 -21.96
CA GLU A 197 -0.69 -7.12 -22.72
C GLU A 197 0.11 -8.28 -22.10
N ALA A 198 0.11 -8.38 -20.76
CA ALA A 198 0.69 -9.53 -20.07
C ALA A 198 -0.05 -10.82 -20.45
N ARG A 199 -1.37 -10.78 -20.52
CA ARG A 199 -2.22 -11.89 -20.91
C ARG A 199 -1.97 -12.31 -22.36
N GLU A 200 -1.92 -11.36 -23.29
CA GLU A 200 -1.60 -11.63 -24.69
C GLU A 200 -0.24 -12.32 -24.84
N LEU A 201 0.76 -11.87 -24.08
CA LEU A 201 2.09 -12.46 -24.06
C LEU A 201 2.09 -13.90 -23.52
N TYR A 202 1.33 -14.18 -22.45
CA TYR A 202 1.16 -15.53 -21.91
C TYR A 202 0.38 -16.43 -22.88
N ASP A 203 -0.64 -15.93 -23.56
CA ASP A 203 -1.40 -16.69 -24.55
C ASP A 203 -0.50 -17.06 -25.76
N ARG A 204 0.38 -16.14 -26.19
CA ARG A 204 1.42 -16.44 -27.19
C ARG A 204 2.37 -17.52 -26.68
N ALA A 205 2.88 -17.34 -25.47
CA ALA A 205 3.84 -18.29 -24.89
C ALA A 205 3.24 -19.69 -24.73
N ARG A 206 1.96 -19.80 -24.39
CA ARG A 206 1.25 -21.07 -24.30
C ARG A 206 1.13 -21.79 -25.65
N ARG A 207 0.97 -21.05 -26.76
CA ARG A 207 0.91 -21.64 -28.09
C ARG A 207 2.27 -22.14 -28.59
N GLU A 208 3.33 -21.41 -28.26
CA GLU A 208 4.68 -21.70 -28.75
C GLU A 208 5.43 -22.73 -27.90
N SER A 209 5.26 -22.70 -26.55
CA SER A 209 6.02 -23.56 -25.66
C SER A 209 5.38 -24.93 -25.44
N THR A 210 6.18 -25.97 -25.63
CA THR A 210 5.82 -27.36 -25.29
C THR A 210 6.36 -27.81 -23.92
N ASP A 211 7.16 -27.00 -23.24
CA ASP A 211 7.75 -27.31 -21.95
C ASP A 211 6.67 -27.33 -20.85
N PRO A 212 6.47 -28.47 -20.16
CA PRO A 212 5.46 -28.57 -19.12
C PRO A 212 5.64 -27.56 -17.97
N LYS A 213 6.88 -27.31 -17.53
CA LYS A 213 7.15 -26.34 -16.45
C LYS A 213 6.73 -24.93 -16.85
N HIS A 214 7.11 -24.51 -18.06
CA HIS A 214 6.72 -23.20 -18.57
C HIS A 214 5.21 -23.09 -18.72
N ARG A 215 4.53 -24.14 -19.16
CA ARG A 215 3.05 -24.18 -19.23
C ARG A 215 2.41 -24.07 -17.85
N ALA A 216 2.94 -24.74 -16.82
CA ALA A 216 2.48 -24.57 -15.45
C ALA A 216 2.68 -23.13 -14.94
N THR A 217 3.86 -22.54 -15.20
CA THR A 217 4.14 -21.14 -14.83
C THR A 217 3.16 -20.17 -15.50
N ILE A 218 2.86 -20.36 -16.79
CA ILE A 218 1.89 -19.52 -17.52
C ILE A 218 0.48 -19.69 -16.92
N ALA A 219 0.08 -20.92 -16.60
CA ALA A 219 -1.23 -21.18 -16.00
C ALA A 219 -1.35 -20.53 -14.61
N TYR A 220 -0.31 -20.64 -13.78
CA TYR A 220 -0.23 -19.94 -12.49
C TYR A 220 -0.35 -18.41 -12.66
N ALA A 221 0.48 -17.82 -13.53
CA ALA A 221 0.50 -16.39 -13.76
C ALA A 221 -0.84 -15.88 -14.31
N THR A 222 -1.46 -16.62 -15.24
CA THR A 222 -2.79 -16.31 -15.75
C THR A 222 -3.85 -16.31 -14.63
N ALA A 223 -3.79 -17.30 -13.71
CA ALA A 223 -4.67 -17.32 -12.54
C ALA A 223 -4.45 -16.09 -11.64
N MET A 224 -3.19 -15.68 -11.46
CA MET A 224 -2.86 -14.51 -10.62
C MET A 224 -3.36 -13.20 -11.24
N ILE A 225 -3.24 -13.00 -12.55
CA ILE A 225 -3.85 -11.84 -13.25
C ILE A 225 -5.35 -11.78 -12.94
N LEU A 226 -6.06 -12.90 -13.08
CA LEU A 226 -7.51 -12.95 -12.90
C LEU A 226 -7.97 -12.64 -11.46
N VAL A 227 -7.18 -12.94 -10.44
CA VAL A 227 -7.57 -12.67 -9.03
C VAL A 227 -6.98 -11.39 -8.46
N ARG A 228 -5.92 -10.84 -9.07
CA ARG A 228 -5.22 -9.63 -8.61
C ARG A 228 -5.45 -8.43 -9.50
N HIS A 229 -6.24 -8.55 -10.57
CA HIS A 229 -6.49 -7.44 -11.50
C HIS A 229 -6.72 -6.14 -10.75
N HIS A 230 -6.05 -5.04 -11.17
CA HIS A 230 -6.16 -3.74 -10.50
C HIS A 230 -7.61 -3.26 -10.45
N ASP A 231 -8.38 -3.44 -11.54
CA ASP A 231 -9.82 -3.23 -11.55
C ASP A 231 -10.56 -4.42 -10.91
N PRO A 232 -11.22 -4.24 -9.74
CA PRO A 232 -11.96 -5.30 -9.08
C PRO A 232 -13.10 -5.90 -9.93
N ALA A 233 -13.70 -5.11 -10.82
CA ALA A 233 -14.81 -5.56 -11.69
C ALA A 233 -14.34 -6.57 -12.76
N ARG A 234 -13.05 -6.63 -13.04
CA ARG A 234 -12.43 -7.56 -14.00
C ARG A 234 -11.85 -8.82 -13.36
N ARG A 235 -11.99 -8.98 -12.04
CA ARG A 235 -11.55 -10.18 -11.33
C ARG A 235 -12.50 -11.35 -11.59
N ASP A 236 -11.94 -12.50 -11.94
CA ASP A 236 -12.69 -13.75 -12.18
C ASP A 236 -12.05 -14.92 -11.40
N PRO A 237 -12.45 -15.12 -10.12
CA PRO A 237 -11.91 -16.20 -9.30
C PRO A 237 -12.30 -17.61 -9.80
N GLU A 238 -13.42 -17.76 -10.53
CA GLU A 238 -13.84 -19.06 -11.06
C GLU A 238 -12.97 -19.47 -12.25
N GLN A 239 -12.68 -18.55 -13.16
CA GLN A 239 -11.74 -18.81 -14.24
C GLN A 239 -10.33 -19.01 -13.71
N ALA A 240 -9.92 -18.24 -12.69
CA ALA A 240 -8.63 -18.40 -12.03
C ALA A 240 -8.46 -19.78 -11.40
N LEU A 241 -9.54 -20.35 -10.84
CA LEU A 241 -9.52 -21.70 -10.27
C LEU A 241 -9.20 -22.76 -11.35
N ALA A 242 -9.75 -22.63 -12.55
CA ALA A 242 -9.46 -23.56 -13.64
C ALA A 242 -7.97 -23.51 -14.01
N TRP A 243 -7.41 -22.29 -14.15
CA TRP A 243 -6.00 -22.11 -14.50
C TRP A 243 -5.05 -22.60 -13.42
N ILE A 244 -5.31 -22.31 -12.13
CA ILE A 244 -4.42 -22.76 -11.06
C ILE A 244 -4.48 -24.27 -10.87
N ASN A 245 -5.63 -24.92 -11.11
CA ASN A 245 -5.73 -26.38 -11.08
C ASN A 245 -4.94 -27.02 -12.25
N GLU A 246 -4.89 -26.39 -13.42
CA GLU A 246 -4.00 -26.83 -14.52
C GLU A 246 -2.53 -26.75 -14.09
N ALA A 247 -2.09 -25.63 -13.49
CA ALA A 247 -0.74 -25.47 -12.98
C ALA A 247 -0.39 -26.60 -11.99
N ILE A 248 -1.24 -26.81 -10.97
CA ILE A 248 -1.08 -27.87 -9.96
C ILE A 248 -0.97 -29.25 -10.61
N THR A 249 -1.84 -29.55 -11.58
CA THR A 249 -1.84 -30.84 -12.27
C THR A 249 -0.51 -31.10 -12.96
N ILE A 250 -0.01 -30.12 -13.72
CA ILE A 250 1.28 -30.24 -14.43
C ILE A 250 2.44 -30.35 -13.42
N THR A 251 2.46 -29.47 -12.42
CA THR A 251 3.53 -29.41 -11.41
C THR A 251 3.61 -30.70 -10.59
N SER A 252 2.46 -31.30 -10.26
CA SER A 252 2.41 -32.58 -9.52
C SER A 252 3.08 -33.74 -10.27
N LEU A 253 3.24 -33.64 -11.58
CA LEU A 253 3.86 -34.66 -12.43
C LEU A 253 5.37 -34.42 -12.65
N LEU A 254 5.96 -33.35 -12.13
CA LEU A 254 7.40 -33.10 -12.24
C LEU A 254 8.20 -34.23 -11.58
N PRO A 255 9.21 -34.79 -12.24
CA PRO A 255 9.94 -35.96 -11.74
C PRO A 255 10.83 -35.62 -10.54
N ASP A 256 11.49 -34.46 -10.55
CA ASP A 256 12.35 -34.06 -9.44
C ASP A 256 11.52 -33.66 -8.22
N ARG A 257 11.80 -34.30 -7.08
CA ARG A 257 11.01 -34.13 -5.84
C ARG A 257 11.14 -32.71 -5.27
N ARG A 258 12.34 -32.14 -5.28
CA ARG A 258 12.60 -30.81 -4.72
C ARG A 258 11.99 -29.72 -5.60
N GLU A 259 12.22 -29.82 -6.90
CA GLU A 259 11.65 -28.91 -7.87
C GLU A 259 10.11 -28.94 -7.82
N ARG A 260 9.53 -30.16 -7.78
CA ARG A 260 8.09 -30.34 -7.63
C ARG A 260 7.59 -29.69 -6.34
N ALA A 261 8.26 -29.89 -5.21
CA ALA A 261 7.86 -29.31 -3.92
C ALA A 261 7.90 -27.77 -3.95
N PHE A 262 8.91 -27.19 -4.58
CA PHE A 262 9.05 -25.75 -4.73
C PHE A 262 7.90 -25.15 -5.56
N HIS A 263 7.70 -25.65 -6.78
CA HIS A 263 6.66 -25.13 -7.68
C HIS A 263 5.24 -25.42 -7.15
N LEU A 264 4.99 -26.63 -6.65
CA LEU A 264 3.69 -26.96 -6.07
C LEU A 264 3.36 -26.11 -4.83
N GLY A 265 4.36 -25.76 -4.02
CA GLY A 265 4.19 -24.82 -2.91
C GLY A 265 3.70 -23.44 -3.38
N PHE A 266 4.22 -22.92 -4.48
CA PHE A 266 3.72 -21.69 -5.11
C PHE A 266 2.30 -21.85 -5.63
N ASP A 267 2.03 -22.93 -6.34
CA ASP A 267 0.71 -23.17 -6.93
C ASP A 267 -0.38 -23.32 -5.86
N LEU A 268 -0.10 -24.05 -4.77
CA LEU A 268 -1.00 -24.19 -3.62
C LEU A 268 -1.26 -22.85 -2.93
N ASN A 269 -0.21 -22.05 -2.72
CA ASN A 269 -0.34 -20.71 -2.15
C ASN A 269 -1.14 -19.77 -3.08
N GLY A 270 -0.93 -19.85 -4.40
CA GLY A 270 -1.74 -19.12 -5.38
C GLY A 270 -3.21 -19.56 -5.36
N LYS A 271 -3.46 -20.88 -5.26
CA LYS A 271 -4.83 -21.39 -5.13
C LYS A 271 -5.49 -20.95 -3.82
N ALA A 272 -4.74 -20.82 -2.73
CA ALA A 272 -5.27 -20.26 -1.49
C ALA A 272 -5.80 -18.84 -1.68
N LEU A 273 -5.09 -17.96 -2.41
CA LEU A 273 -5.59 -16.64 -2.76
C LEU A 273 -6.89 -16.71 -3.59
N VAL A 274 -6.97 -17.64 -4.55
CA VAL A 274 -8.20 -17.86 -5.32
C VAL A 274 -9.36 -18.24 -4.40
N GLU A 275 -9.14 -19.16 -3.45
CA GLU A 275 -10.18 -19.60 -2.50
C GLU A 275 -10.61 -18.45 -1.55
N VAL A 276 -9.68 -17.59 -1.12
CA VAL A 276 -10.02 -16.36 -0.37
C VAL A 276 -10.96 -15.47 -1.18
N ARG A 277 -10.66 -15.23 -2.46
CA ARG A 277 -11.52 -14.41 -3.35
C ARG A 277 -12.88 -15.04 -3.62
N ARG A 278 -13.00 -16.36 -3.48
CA ARG A 278 -14.25 -17.13 -3.54
C ARG A 278 -15.02 -17.16 -2.21
N GLY A 279 -14.54 -16.49 -1.18
CA GLY A 279 -15.14 -16.50 0.17
C GLY A 279 -14.95 -17.80 0.94
N ARG A 280 -13.89 -18.56 0.66
CA ARG A 280 -13.60 -19.87 1.28
C ARG A 280 -12.29 -19.87 2.08
N PRO A 281 -12.16 -19.08 3.16
CA PRO A 281 -10.92 -18.95 3.91
C PRO A 281 -10.44 -20.27 4.56
N ALA A 282 -11.35 -21.16 4.95
CA ALA A 282 -10.98 -22.47 5.49
C ALA A 282 -10.25 -23.34 4.46
N ALA A 283 -10.74 -23.39 3.22
CA ALA A 283 -10.06 -24.09 2.13
C ALA A 283 -8.69 -23.46 1.81
N ALA A 284 -8.60 -22.14 1.86
CA ALA A 284 -7.32 -21.43 1.69
C ALA A 284 -6.32 -21.81 2.79
N MET A 285 -6.75 -21.91 4.03
CA MET A 285 -5.92 -22.33 5.17
C MET A 285 -5.33 -23.73 4.95
N GLU A 286 -6.16 -24.71 4.53
CA GLU A 286 -5.71 -26.06 4.24
C GLU A 286 -4.62 -26.08 3.15
N LEU A 287 -4.79 -25.28 2.09
CA LEU A 287 -3.82 -25.20 0.99
C LEU A 287 -2.48 -24.59 1.43
N VAL A 288 -2.50 -23.53 2.21
CA VAL A 288 -1.27 -22.91 2.73
C VAL A 288 -0.57 -23.87 3.70
N GLN A 289 -1.33 -24.58 4.55
CA GLN A 289 -0.75 -25.59 5.44
C GLN A 289 -0.11 -26.74 4.65
N GLN A 290 -0.76 -27.24 3.60
CA GLN A 290 -0.17 -28.25 2.71
C GLN A 290 1.14 -27.75 2.07
N ALA A 291 1.19 -26.48 1.63
CA ALA A 291 2.41 -25.89 1.07
C ALA A 291 3.54 -25.80 2.11
N ILE A 292 3.23 -25.45 3.36
CA ILE A 292 4.20 -25.41 4.47
C ILE A 292 4.74 -26.81 4.78
N ASP A 293 3.86 -27.80 4.87
CA ASP A 293 4.25 -29.19 5.18
C ASP A 293 5.13 -29.77 4.06
N LEU A 294 4.79 -29.49 2.80
CA LEU A 294 5.58 -29.86 1.64
C LEU A 294 6.97 -29.22 1.66
N ALA A 295 7.03 -27.91 1.92
CA ALA A 295 8.30 -27.18 2.00
C ALA A 295 9.18 -27.69 3.18
N LYS A 296 8.57 -28.06 4.29
CA LYS A 296 9.26 -28.63 5.45
C LYS A 296 9.83 -30.02 5.15
N ALA A 297 9.06 -30.86 4.45
CA ALA A 297 9.45 -32.24 4.16
C ALA A 297 10.51 -32.34 3.04
N ASP A 298 10.37 -31.56 1.98
CA ASP A 298 11.09 -31.75 0.73
C ASP A 298 12.12 -30.66 0.41
N LEU A 299 12.12 -29.53 1.14
CA LEU A 299 13.05 -28.41 0.94
C LEU A 299 13.82 -28.07 2.24
N PRO A 300 14.43 -29.02 2.96
CA PRO A 300 15.15 -28.71 4.20
C PRO A 300 16.36 -27.80 3.90
N GLY A 301 16.44 -26.64 4.59
CA GLY A 301 17.54 -25.67 4.40
C GLY A 301 17.51 -24.87 3.09
N GLU A 302 16.58 -25.16 2.19
CA GLU A 302 16.46 -24.47 0.90
C GLU A 302 15.28 -23.48 0.90
N HIS A 303 15.34 -22.47 0.01
CA HIS A 303 14.28 -21.49 -0.26
C HIS A 303 13.68 -20.83 1.01
N PRO A 304 14.50 -20.22 1.89
CA PRO A 304 14.00 -19.67 3.15
C PRO A 304 12.94 -18.58 2.94
N ILE A 305 13.09 -17.70 1.94
CA ILE A 305 12.09 -16.67 1.65
C ILE A 305 10.76 -17.28 1.25
N HIS A 306 10.74 -18.36 0.44
CA HIS A 306 9.49 -19.03 0.10
C HIS A 306 8.74 -19.52 1.35
N LYS A 307 9.45 -20.12 2.31
CA LYS A 307 8.87 -20.56 3.58
C LYS A 307 8.33 -19.41 4.41
N LEU A 308 9.06 -18.28 4.47
CA LEU A 308 8.61 -17.08 5.18
C LEU A 308 7.34 -16.50 4.56
N VAL A 309 7.25 -16.43 3.24
CA VAL A 309 6.03 -15.99 2.53
C VAL A 309 4.85 -16.90 2.86
N LEU A 310 5.04 -18.22 2.90
CA LEU A 310 3.97 -19.15 3.29
C LEU A 310 3.50 -18.91 4.73
N HIS A 311 4.40 -18.69 5.68
CA HIS A 311 4.04 -18.37 7.07
C HIS A 311 3.35 -17.01 7.18
N ALA A 312 3.84 -15.99 6.49
CA ALA A 312 3.19 -14.66 6.47
C ALA A 312 1.76 -14.75 5.91
N ASN A 313 1.56 -15.47 4.79
CA ASN A 313 0.23 -15.69 4.21
C ASN A 313 -0.69 -16.50 5.13
N ARG A 314 -0.15 -17.51 5.87
CA ARG A 314 -0.92 -18.21 6.89
C ARG A 314 -1.31 -17.27 8.04
N GLY A 315 -0.39 -16.44 8.51
CA GLY A 315 -0.67 -15.40 9.51
C GLY A 315 -1.81 -14.48 9.07
N GLN A 316 -1.82 -14.06 7.82
CA GLN A 316 -2.88 -13.23 7.27
C GLN A 316 -4.25 -13.94 7.27
N LEU A 317 -4.29 -15.23 6.89
CA LEU A 317 -5.50 -16.03 6.92
C LEU A 317 -5.99 -16.28 8.36
N LEU A 318 -5.08 -16.55 9.30
CA LEU A 318 -5.39 -16.72 10.72
C LEU A 318 -5.99 -15.42 11.30
N ALA A 319 -5.41 -14.26 10.97
CA ALA A 319 -5.94 -12.97 11.39
C ALA A 319 -7.35 -12.71 10.82
N MET A 320 -7.60 -13.07 9.56
CA MET A 320 -8.93 -12.96 8.92
C MET A 320 -9.98 -13.90 9.54
N THR A 321 -9.56 -15.03 10.09
CA THR A 321 -10.46 -16.05 10.66
C THR A 321 -10.56 -15.98 12.20
N GLY A 322 -10.02 -14.93 12.81
CA GLY A 322 -10.12 -14.69 14.26
C GLY A 322 -9.10 -15.42 15.13
N HIS A 323 -8.11 -16.09 14.52
CA HIS A 323 -7.04 -16.80 15.23
C HIS A 323 -5.81 -15.89 15.44
N ALA A 324 -6.04 -14.77 16.13
CA ALA A 324 -5.10 -13.66 16.20
C ALA A 324 -3.75 -14.03 16.86
N GLU A 325 -3.73 -14.81 17.92
CA GLU A 325 -2.49 -15.21 18.61
C GLU A 325 -1.62 -16.15 17.74
N GLU A 326 -2.25 -17.04 16.99
CA GLU A 326 -1.53 -17.90 16.05
C GLU A 326 -0.96 -17.09 14.88
N ALA A 327 -1.72 -16.10 14.38
CA ALA A 327 -1.26 -15.14 13.37
C ALA A 327 -0.05 -14.34 13.87
N LEU A 328 -0.11 -13.85 15.10
CA LEU A 328 0.98 -13.12 15.73
C LEU A 328 2.25 -13.96 15.86
N ALA A 329 2.11 -15.25 16.19
CA ALA A 329 3.25 -16.17 16.24
C ALA A 329 3.89 -16.37 14.86
N ASP A 330 3.12 -16.44 13.78
CA ASP A 330 3.65 -16.55 12.42
C ASP A 330 4.37 -15.28 11.96
N TYR A 331 3.81 -14.10 12.22
CA TYR A 331 4.47 -12.84 11.90
C TYR A 331 5.74 -12.63 12.74
N THR A 332 5.71 -12.99 14.03
CA THR A 332 6.89 -12.90 14.89
C THR A 332 8.02 -13.79 14.36
N ARG A 333 7.70 -15.03 13.95
CA ARG A 333 8.68 -15.92 13.31
C ARG A 333 9.25 -15.34 12.02
N ALA A 334 8.42 -14.65 11.21
CA ALA A 334 8.89 -14.00 9.99
C ALA A 334 9.84 -12.83 10.30
N VAL A 335 9.54 -12.01 11.29
CA VAL A 335 10.40 -10.92 11.79
C VAL A 335 11.72 -11.45 12.34
N GLU A 336 11.70 -12.53 13.14
CA GLU A 336 12.91 -13.15 13.69
C GLU A 336 13.82 -13.74 12.59
N ALA A 337 13.23 -14.31 11.54
CA ALA A 337 13.97 -14.92 10.45
C ALA A 337 14.52 -13.91 9.43
N ASP A 338 13.84 -12.79 9.23
CA ASP A 338 14.31 -11.68 8.40
C ASP A 338 14.05 -10.33 9.09
N PRO A 339 14.88 -9.96 10.07
CA PRO A 339 14.71 -8.71 10.83
C PRO A 339 14.96 -7.45 10.00
N GLY A 340 15.42 -7.58 8.77
CA GLY A 340 15.64 -6.48 7.84
C GLY A 340 14.47 -6.24 6.87
N TYR A 341 13.40 -7.05 6.90
CA TYR A 341 12.30 -6.92 5.96
C TYR A 341 11.11 -6.16 6.58
N PRO A 342 10.84 -4.91 6.13
CA PRO A 342 9.92 -4.00 6.82
C PRO A 342 8.45 -4.46 6.77
N ASP A 343 8.02 -5.15 5.69
CA ASP A 343 6.59 -5.51 5.54
C ASP A 343 6.12 -6.50 6.62
N TYR A 344 7.01 -7.37 7.16
CA TYR A 344 6.64 -8.28 8.27
C TYR A 344 6.34 -7.51 9.57
N TYR A 345 7.04 -6.41 9.83
CA TYR A 345 6.74 -5.52 10.95
C TYR A 345 5.41 -4.79 10.70
N LEU A 346 5.16 -4.33 9.46
CA LEU A 346 3.91 -3.66 9.14
C LEU A 346 2.71 -4.58 9.36
N ASP A 347 2.77 -5.82 8.88
CA ASP A 347 1.69 -6.81 9.05
C ASP A 347 1.48 -7.15 10.52
N ARG A 348 2.58 -7.33 11.31
CA ARG A 348 2.51 -7.60 12.73
C ARG A 348 1.95 -6.42 13.52
N GLY A 349 2.41 -5.21 13.23
CA GLY A 349 1.93 -3.97 13.83
C GLY A 349 0.44 -3.75 13.59
N ASN A 350 -0.05 -4.01 12.37
CA ASN A 350 -1.48 -3.93 12.05
C ASN A 350 -2.31 -4.93 12.86
N LEU A 351 -1.80 -6.13 13.09
CA LEU A 351 -2.49 -7.12 13.93
C LEU A 351 -2.45 -6.73 15.41
N LEU A 352 -1.31 -6.26 15.91
CA LEU A 352 -1.14 -5.79 17.28
C LEU A 352 -2.10 -4.63 17.59
N HIS A 353 -2.24 -3.67 16.66
CA HIS A 353 -3.20 -2.58 16.81
C HIS A 353 -4.65 -3.11 16.91
N LYS A 354 -5.05 -4.03 16.04
CA LYS A 354 -6.38 -4.67 16.13
C LYS A 354 -6.64 -5.40 17.45
N LEU A 355 -5.58 -5.85 18.12
CA LEU A 355 -5.64 -6.51 19.43
C LEU A 355 -5.57 -5.51 20.61
N GLY A 356 -5.49 -4.20 20.34
CA GLY A 356 -5.32 -3.17 21.36
C GLY A 356 -3.93 -3.15 22.01
N ARG A 357 -2.92 -3.80 21.38
CA ARG A 357 -1.51 -3.82 21.83
C ARG A 357 -0.74 -2.67 21.18
N ASP A 358 -1.20 -1.45 21.43
CA ASP A 358 -0.82 -0.26 20.68
C ASP A 358 0.65 0.15 20.88
N GLU A 359 1.24 -0.07 22.05
CA GLU A 359 2.67 0.21 22.29
C GLU A 359 3.57 -0.71 21.43
N GLU A 360 3.20 -1.98 21.28
CA GLU A 360 3.95 -2.92 20.45
C GLU A 360 3.75 -2.64 18.96
N ALA A 361 2.53 -2.25 18.56
CA ALA A 361 2.23 -1.83 17.19
C ALA A 361 3.05 -0.59 16.81
N LEU A 362 3.16 0.40 17.72
CA LEU A 362 3.98 1.59 17.52
C LEU A 362 5.45 1.24 17.30
N ALA A 363 6.00 0.34 18.11
CA ALA A 363 7.38 -0.12 17.96
C ALA A 363 7.64 -0.78 16.60
N ASP A 364 6.67 -1.54 16.09
CA ASP A 364 6.73 -2.17 14.77
C ASP A 364 6.67 -1.13 13.64
N TYR A 365 5.77 -0.14 13.70
CA TYR A 365 5.72 0.93 12.68
C TYR A 365 7.00 1.77 12.67
N GLU A 366 7.59 2.05 13.83
CA GLU A 366 8.89 2.70 13.91
C GLU A 366 10.03 1.84 13.33
N ALA A 367 9.95 0.51 13.47
CA ALA A 367 10.90 -0.39 12.81
C ALA A 367 10.78 -0.31 11.29
N VAL A 368 9.55 -0.28 10.73
CA VAL A 368 9.30 -0.05 9.30
C VAL A 368 9.99 1.23 8.81
N MET A 369 9.81 2.34 9.54
CA MET A 369 10.40 3.64 9.19
C MET A 369 11.93 3.62 9.21
N ARG A 370 12.54 2.84 10.13
CA ARG A 370 14.02 2.70 10.19
C ARG A 370 14.57 1.80 9.10
N LEU A 371 13.86 0.76 8.71
CA LEU A 371 14.34 -0.32 7.82
C LEU A 371 14.11 -0.03 6.35
N SER A 372 13.23 0.88 5.99
CA SER A 372 12.85 1.16 4.60
C SER A 372 13.09 2.61 4.21
N PRO A 373 13.13 2.91 2.90
CA PRO A 373 12.82 4.26 2.41
C PRO A 373 11.47 4.74 2.93
N PRO A 374 11.17 6.06 2.92
CA PRO A 374 9.93 6.60 3.46
C PRO A 374 8.70 5.80 3.03
N PHE A 375 7.92 5.31 3.99
CA PHE A 375 6.84 4.34 3.80
C PHE A 375 5.50 4.94 4.25
N PRO A 376 4.69 5.50 3.33
CA PRO A 376 3.48 6.25 3.67
C PRO A 376 2.53 5.48 4.60
N GLU A 377 2.35 4.18 4.38
CA GLU A 377 1.46 3.33 5.16
C GLU A 377 1.86 3.25 6.66
N ALA A 378 3.16 3.29 6.95
CA ALA A 378 3.62 3.25 8.34
C ALA A 378 3.24 4.55 9.10
N TYR A 379 3.35 5.70 8.44
CA TYR A 379 2.91 6.99 9.02
C TYR A 379 1.39 7.04 9.14
N TYR A 380 0.66 6.59 8.11
CA TYR A 380 -0.80 6.51 8.17
C TYR A 380 -1.26 5.63 9.35
N ASN A 381 -0.73 4.43 9.51
CA ASN A 381 -1.11 3.54 10.60
C ASN A 381 -0.70 4.10 11.96
N ARG A 382 0.46 4.77 12.07
CA ARG A 382 0.82 5.48 13.31
C ARG A 382 -0.12 6.63 13.63
N SER A 383 -0.66 7.32 12.63
CA SER A 383 -1.65 8.37 12.86
C SER A 383 -2.92 7.85 13.53
N GLU A 384 -3.35 6.64 13.18
CA GLU A 384 -4.51 6.00 13.81
C GLU A 384 -4.24 5.70 15.29
N LEU A 385 -3.05 5.15 15.63
CA LEU A 385 -2.64 4.94 17.02
C LEU A 385 -2.58 6.25 17.84
N ARG A 386 -1.99 7.29 17.27
CA ARG A 386 -1.89 8.61 17.91
C ARG A 386 -3.25 9.22 18.17
N TYR A 387 -4.15 9.10 17.19
CA TYR A 387 -5.53 9.57 17.35
C TYR A 387 -6.25 8.82 18.48
N ALA A 388 -6.17 7.50 18.51
CA ALA A 388 -6.74 6.67 19.58
C ALA A 388 -6.17 7.00 20.96
N ALA A 389 -4.89 7.40 21.03
CA ALA A 389 -4.23 7.86 22.26
C ALA A 389 -4.55 9.32 22.63
N GLY A 390 -5.37 10.05 21.85
CA GLY A 390 -5.70 11.45 22.05
C GLY A 390 -4.64 12.45 21.55
N ASP A 391 -3.55 11.99 20.93
CA ASP A 391 -2.54 12.86 20.29
C ASP A 391 -3.02 13.29 18.88
N VAL A 392 -4.05 14.15 18.86
CA VAL A 392 -4.64 14.66 17.61
C VAL A 392 -3.63 15.44 16.77
N ALA A 393 -2.73 16.20 17.40
CA ALA A 393 -1.72 16.98 16.72
C ALA A 393 -0.68 16.07 16.04
N GLY A 394 -0.21 15.04 16.73
CA GLY A 394 0.69 14.04 16.17
C GLY A 394 0.03 13.20 15.06
N ALA A 395 -1.25 12.84 15.22
CA ALA A 395 -2.01 12.15 14.19
C ALA A 395 -2.10 13.00 12.90
N ARG A 396 -2.43 14.29 13.04
CA ARG A 396 -2.46 15.22 11.91
C ARG A 396 -1.11 15.35 11.22
N ALA A 397 -0.03 15.50 11.99
CA ALA A 397 1.32 15.58 11.44
C ALA A 397 1.72 14.33 10.63
N ASP A 398 1.35 13.14 11.10
CA ASP A 398 1.59 11.89 10.38
C ASP A 398 0.74 11.79 9.10
N LEU A 399 -0.51 12.26 9.10
CA LEU A 399 -1.35 12.32 7.89
C LEU A 399 -0.82 13.34 6.88
N ASP A 400 -0.37 14.51 7.35
CA ASP A 400 0.27 15.51 6.50
C ASP A 400 1.51 14.92 5.83
N HIS A 401 2.34 14.21 6.59
CA HIS A 401 3.54 13.56 6.05
C HIS A 401 3.19 12.41 5.10
N THR A 402 2.16 11.61 5.40
CA THR A 402 1.66 10.56 4.50
C THR A 402 1.29 11.14 3.14
N LEU A 403 0.56 12.26 3.11
CA LEU A 403 0.14 12.92 1.87
C LEU A 403 1.27 13.72 1.18
N GLU A 404 2.28 14.14 1.93
CA GLU A 404 3.53 14.65 1.37
C GLU A 404 4.28 13.55 0.62
N LEU A 405 4.36 12.33 1.20
CA LEU A 405 5.00 11.17 0.58
C LEU A 405 4.20 10.66 -0.62
N ASP A 406 2.88 10.50 -0.46
CA ASP A 406 1.97 9.96 -1.46
C ASP A 406 0.68 10.78 -1.56
N PRO A 407 0.60 11.73 -2.50
CA PRO A 407 -0.61 12.54 -2.71
C PRO A 407 -1.82 11.77 -3.23
N GLU A 408 -1.67 10.48 -3.56
CA GLU A 408 -2.75 9.61 -4.01
C GLU A 408 -3.22 8.64 -2.92
N PHE A 409 -2.77 8.83 -1.67
CA PHE A 409 -3.18 8.00 -0.54
C PHE A 409 -4.59 8.40 -0.06
N ALA A 410 -5.62 7.86 -0.73
CA ALA A 410 -7.02 8.27 -0.51
C ALA A 410 -7.47 8.21 0.95
N ARG A 411 -7.10 7.15 1.69
CA ARG A 411 -7.47 6.98 3.11
C ARG A 411 -6.94 8.10 4.01
N ALA A 412 -5.78 8.66 3.72
CA ALA A 412 -5.24 9.77 4.50
C ALA A 412 -6.08 11.05 4.35
N TYR A 413 -6.69 11.27 3.18
CA TYR A 413 -7.65 12.36 3.01
C TYR A 413 -8.92 12.15 3.84
N VAL A 414 -9.42 10.91 3.94
CA VAL A 414 -10.56 10.58 4.82
C VAL A 414 -10.27 11.00 6.26
N ASN A 415 -9.17 10.49 6.82
CA ASN A 415 -8.83 10.74 8.22
C ASN A 415 -8.50 12.23 8.47
N ARG A 416 -7.72 12.88 7.58
CA ARG A 416 -7.34 14.28 7.76
C ARG A 416 -8.53 15.22 7.59
N SER A 417 -9.43 14.95 6.64
CA SER A 417 -10.67 15.73 6.50
C SER A 417 -11.57 15.62 7.71
N GLY A 418 -11.69 14.41 8.30
CA GLY A 418 -12.42 14.21 9.55
C GLY A 418 -11.84 14.99 10.71
N LEU A 419 -10.50 14.96 10.89
CA LEU A 419 -9.82 15.77 11.92
C LEU A 419 -10.02 17.28 11.70
N SER A 420 -9.97 17.74 10.45
CA SER A 420 -10.18 19.15 10.12
C SER A 420 -11.63 19.58 10.37
N ALA A 421 -12.61 18.74 10.04
CA ALA A 421 -14.03 19.02 10.31
C ALA A 421 -14.29 19.09 11.82
N ALA A 422 -13.77 18.12 12.61
CA ALA A 422 -13.89 18.11 14.06
C ALA A 422 -13.24 19.34 14.72
N ALA A 423 -12.17 19.88 14.13
CA ALA A 423 -11.52 21.10 14.57
C ALA A 423 -12.20 22.40 14.09
N GLY A 424 -13.31 22.31 13.34
CA GLY A 424 -13.99 23.46 12.73
C GLY A 424 -13.27 24.09 11.54
N ALA A 425 -12.21 23.43 11.03
CA ALA A 425 -11.45 23.87 9.86
C ALA A 425 -12.12 23.42 8.55
N TYR A 426 -13.38 23.83 8.34
CA TYR A 426 -14.24 23.30 7.27
C TYR A 426 -13.70 23.56 5.86
N ALA A 427 -12.99 24.67 5.64
CA ALA A 427 -12.36 24.94 4.33
C ALA A 427 -11.26 23.94 3.98
N GLU A 428 -10.45 23.53 4.97
CA GLU A 428 -9.42 22.51 4.79
C GLU A 428 -10.05 21.12 4.61
N ALA A 429 -11.06 20.80 5.44
CA ALA A 429 -11.81 19.55 5.33
C ALA A 429 -12.41 19.39 3.93
N ARG A 430 -13.01 20.45 3.36
CA ARG A 430 -13.55 20.46 2.01
C ARG A 430 -12.50 20.18 0.94
N GLN A 431 -11.33 20.80 1.03
CA GLN A 431 -10.24 20.57 0.06
C GLN A 431 -9.79 19.11 0.07
N ASP A 432 -9.67 18.53 1.26
CA ASP A 432 -9.30 17.12 1.42
C ASP A 432 -10.39 16.18 0.90
N VAL A 433 -11.66 16.45 1.20
CA VAL A 433 -12.80 15.69 0.66
C VAL A 433 -12.82 15.73 -0.87
N GLU A 434 -12.69 16.92 -1.47
CA GLU A 434 -12.66 17.06 -2.92
C GLU A 434 -11.48 16.31 -3.56
N ARG A 435 -10.32 16.33 -2.90
CA ARG A 435 -9.15 15.58 -3.37
C ARG A 435 -9.37 14.08 -3.24
N GLY A 436 -9.84 13.63 -2.07
CA GLY A 436 -10.14 12.23 -1.79
C GLY A 436 -11.19 11.65 -2.74
N LEU A 437 -12.28 12.39 -3.02
CA LEU A 437 -13.33 11.96 -3.94
C LEU A 437 -12.88 11.89 -5.41
N ARG A 438 -11.85 12.64 -5.81
CA ARG A 438 -11.24 12.45 -7.15
C ARG A 438 -10.48 11.12 -7.25
N LEU A 439 -9.92 10.64 -6.14
CA LEU A 439 -9.18 9.37 -6.07
C LEU A 439 -10.13 8.17 -5.81
N ALA A 440 -11.14 8.38 -4.98
CA ALA A 440 -12.12 7.37 -4.58
C ALA A 440 -13.56 7.95 -4.65
N PRO A 441 -14.18 8.04 -5.84
CA PRO A 441 -15.49 8.70 -6.02
C PRO A 441 -16.65 8.02 -5.28
N GLY A 442 -16.45 6.76 -4.88
CA GLY A 442 -17.45 5.97 -4.14
C GLY A 442 -17.11 5.75 -2.66
N ASP A 443 -16.27 6.59 -2.06
CA ASP A 443 -15.92 6.44 -0.65
C ASP A 443 -17.03 7.01 0.26
N PRO A 444 -17.70 6.18 1.08
CA PRO A 444 -18.80 6.62 1.93
C PRO A 444 -18.35 7.53 3.08
N HIS A 445 -17.12 7.37 3.58
CA HIS A 445 -16.61 8.20 4.66
C HIS A 445 -16.35 9.63 4.19
N LEU A 446 -15.79 9.82 2.98
CA LEU A 446 -15.61 11.14 2.39
C LEU A 446 -16.97 11.83 2.13
N MET A 447 -17.98 11.07 1.70
CA MET A 447 -19.34 11.63 1.56
C MET A 447 -19.93 12.01 2.92
N CYS A 448 -19.69 11.24 3.97
CA CYS A 448 -20.12 11.57 5.33
C CYS A 448 -19.46 12.87 5.83
N VAL A 449 -18.14 13.02 5.67
CA VAL A 449 -17.43 14.26 6.04
C VAL A 449 -17.92 15.45 5.20
N LEU A 450 -18.21 15.26 3.90
CA LEU A 450 -18.83 16.29 3.08
C LEU A 450 -20.15 16.75 3.70
N GLY A 451 -21.00 15.80 4.10
CA GLY A 451 -22.27 16.11 4.77
C GLY A 451 -22.09 16.93 6.04
N GLN A 452 -21.09 16.60 6.87
CA GLN A 452 -20.75 17.37 8.08
C GLN A 452 -20.29 18.80 7.75
N VAL A 453 -19.44 18.96 6.73
CA VAL A 453 -18.98 20.28 6.27
C VAL A 453 -20.16 21.11 5.72
N GLU A 454 -21.04 20.51 4.92
CA GLU A 454 -22.22 21.19 4.36
C GLU A 454 -23.19 21.60 5.48
N LEU A 455 -23.40 20.74 6.48
CA LEU A 455 -24.24 21.01 7.63
C LEU A 455 -23.70 22.19 8.46
N ALA A 456 -22.41 22.19 8.76
CA ALA A 456 -21.76 23.28 9.50
C ALA A 456 -21.85 24.62 8.77
N GLU A 457 -21.82 24.62 7.44
CA GLU A 457 -21.97 25.81 6.59
C GLU A 457 -23.45 26.14 6.28
N ARG A 458 -24.40 25.46 6.96
CA ARG A 458 -25.86 25.66 6.82
C ARG A 458 -26.42 25.38 5.42
N ARG A 459 -25.73 24.54 4.63
CA ARG A 459 -26.21 24.07 3.32
C ARG A 459 -26.95 22.75 3.49
N HIS A 460 -28.19 22.85 4.01
CA HIS A 460 -28.93 21.70 4.51
C HIS A 460 -29.32 20.70 3.41
N GLU A 461 -29.63 21.14 2.18
CA GLU A 461 -29.96 20.25 1.08
C GLU A 461 -28.74 19.47 0.58
N GLU A 462 -27.60 20.15 0.49
CA GLU A 462 -26.33 19.54 0.12
C GLU A 462 -25.85 18.56 1.20
N ALA A 463 -26.00 18.91 2.49
CA ALA A 463 -25.69 18.03 3.60
C ALA A 463 -26.55 16.75 3.55
N ARG A 464 -27.86 16.89 3.30
CA ARG A 464 -28.77 15.75 3.16
C ARG A 464 -28.34 14.84 2.01
N ALA A 465 -28.09 15.41 0.83
CA ALA A 465 -27.67 14.65 -0.35
C ALA A 465 -26.35 13.88 -0.10
N ALA A 466 -25.41 14.49 0.61
CA ALA A 466 -24.13 13.86 0.94
C ALA A 466 -24.31 12.68 1.93
N PHE A 467 -25.10 12.86 3.01
CA PHE A 467 -25.38 11.78 3.96
C PHE A 467 -26.20 10.65 3.32
N ASP A 468 -27.20 10.97 2.50
CA ASP A 468 -27.99 9.98 1.77
C ASP A 468 -27.09 9.17 0.85
N ARG A 469 -26.15 9.82 0.14
CA ARG A 469 -25.20 9.15 -0.72
C ARG A 469 -24.23 8.27 0.07
N ALA A 470 -23.76 8.73 1.23
CA ALA A 470 -22.92 7.91 2.12
C ALA A 470 -23.65 6.62 2.53
N LEU A 471 -24.93 6.71 2.91
CA LEU A 471 -25.76 5.58 3.34
C LEU A 471 -26.20 4.67 2.20
N GLU A 472 -26.29 5.18 0.95
CA GLU A 472 -26.48 4.33 -0.24
C GLU A 472 -25.24 3.47 -0.52
N LEU A 473 -24.05 4.03 -0.29
CA LEU A 473 -22.77 3.35 -0.51
C LEU A 473 -22.44 2.38 0.62
N ASP A 474 -22.68 2.78 1.86
CA ASP A 474 -22.52 1.96 3.06
C ASP A 474 -23.68 2.17 4.04
N PRO A 475 -24.70 1.31 4.00
CA PRO A 475 -25.85 1.39 4.92
C PRO A 475 -25.48 1.17 6.39
N ASP A 476 -24.29 0.64 6.69
CA ASP A 476 -23.83 0.36 8.05
C ASP A 476 -22.95 1.47 8.61
N LEU A 477 -22.69 2.54 7.86
CA LEU A 477 -21.88 3.69 8.30
C LEU A 477 -22.62 4.50 9.39
N VAL A 478 -22.33 4.19 10.65
CA VAL A 478 -22.95 4.80 11.86
C VAL A 478 -22.82 6.31 11.85
N ALA A 479 -21.64 6.85 11.49
CA ALA A 479 -21.40 8.29 11.46
C ALA A 479 -22.33 9.04 10.48
N ALA A 480 -22.69 8.42 9.35
CA ALA A 480 -23.61 9.04 8.39
C ALA A 480 -25.07 9.07 8.91
N TRP A 481 -25.50 8.02 9.63
CA TRP A 481 -26.79 8.03 10.32
C TRP A 481 -26.82 9.11 11.40
N ALA A 482 -25.77 9.25 12.20
CA ALA A 482 -25.67 10.26 13.25
C ALA A 482 -25.66 11.69 12.67
N GLY A 483 -24.88 11.95 11.63
CA GLY A 483 -24.83 13.26 10.98
C GLY A 483 -26.15 13.64 10.31
N ARG A 484 -26.86 12.66 9.67
CA ARG A 484 -28.19 12.94 9.11
C ARG A 484 -29.25 13.18 10.20
N ALA A 485 -29.12 12.51 11.33
CA ALA A 485 -29.96 12.80 12.50
C ALA A 485 -29.73 14.20 13.07
N GLU A 486 -28.49 14.66 13.14
CA GLU A 486 -28.14 16.02 13.52
C GLU A 486 -28.78 17.05 12.59
N LEU A 487 -28.66 16.85 11.26
CA LEU A 487 -29.34 17.68 10.26
C LEU A 487 -30.86 17.71 10.46
N ALA A 488 -31.49 16.55 10.69
CA ALA A 488 -32.93 16.47 10.93
C ALA A 488 -33.33 17.22 12.23
N PHE A 489 -32.50 17.13 13.27
CA PHE A 489 -32.70 17.85 14.52
C PHE A 489 -32.61 19.36 14.33
N ASP A 490 -31.60 19.85 13.60
CA ASP A 490 -31.42 21.26 13.26
C ASP A 490 -32.61 21.84 12.47
N LEU A 491 -33.23 21.02 11.65
CA LEU A 491 -34.44 21.37 10.88
C LEU A 491 -35.74 21.22 11.70
N GLY A 492 -35.66 20.77 12.96
CA GLY A 492 -36.80 20.54 13.84
C GLY A 492 -37.59 19.25 13.55
N ASP A 493 -37.11 18.39 12.65
CA ASP A 493 -37.72 17.09 12.38
C ASP A 493 -37.23 16.03 13.39
N HIS A 494 -37.75 16.13 14.61
CA HIS A 494 -37.43 15.20 15.68
C HIS A 494 -37.80 13.76 15.36
N GLY A 495 -38.80 13.55 14.48
CA GLY A 495 -39.22 12.21 14.05
C GLY A 495 -38.15 11.52 13.21
N ALA A 496 -37.63 12.21 12.20
CA ALA A 496 -36.55 11.72 11.36
C ALA A 496 -35.25 11.54 12.18
N ALA A 497 -34.89 12.50 13.05
CA ALA A 497 -33.73 12.40 13.91
C ALA A 497 -33.74 11.15 14.81
N LEU A 498 -34.88 10.84 15.46
CA LEU A 498 -35.05 9.64 16.26
C LEU A 498 -34.97 8.35 15.45
N ALA A 499 -35.48 8.33 14.22
CA ALA A 499 -35.42 7.19 13.34
C ALA A 499 -33.95 6.88 12.92
N ASP A 500 -33.20 7.90 12.56
CA ASP A 500 -31.80 7.77 12.17
C ASP A 500 -30.91 7.36 13.34
N LEU A 501 -31.04 7.99 14.53
CA LEU A 501 -30.29 7.57 15.73
C LEU A 501 -30.65 6.15 16.18
N THR A 502 -31.93 5.73 16.02
CA THR A 502 -32.30 4.35 16.28
C THR A 502 -31.67 3.38 15.28
N SER A 503 -31.50 3.80 14.03
CA SER A 503 -30.80 3.02 13.02
C SER A 503 -29.29 2.92 13.29
N ALA A 504 -28.66 4.00 13.75
CA ALA A 504 -27.29 4.02 14.24
C ALA A 504 -27.08 3.05 15.42
N LEU A 505 -27.94 3.15 16.45
CA LEU A 505 -27.87 2.32 17.66
C LEU A 505 -28.14 0.82 17.44
N LYS A 506 -28.83 0.44 16.35
CA LYS A 506 -28.97 -0.97 15.97
C LYS A 506 -27.66 -1.56 15.43
N ARG A 507 -26.75 -0.74 14.93
CA ARG A 507 -25.45 -1.12 14.38
C ARG A 507 -24.36 -1.07 15.43
N GLU A 508 -24.38 -0.01 16.21
CA GLU A 508 -23.39 0.23 17.27
C GLU A 508 -24.08 0.91 18.45
N GLU A 509 -23.96 0.34 19.64
CA GLU A 509 -24.44 0.97 20.87
C GLU A 509 -23.29 1.74 21.51
N SER A 510 -23.38 3.07 21.52
CA SER A 510 -22.42 3.96 22.18
C SER A 510 -23.12 4.93 23.12
N ALA A 511 -22.37 5.41 24.14
CA ALA A 511 -22.86 6.41 25.05
C ALA A 511 -23.23 7.71 24.35
N GLU A 512 -22.45 8.10 23.35
CA GLU A 512 -22.66 9.30 22.53
C GLU A 512 -23.98 9.23 21.74
N LEU A 513 -24.25 8.12 21.05
CA LEU A 513 -25.48 7.95 20.29
C LEU A 513 -26.72 7.92 21.18
N LEU A 514 -26.63 7.28 22.35
CA LEU A 514 -27.70 7.29 23.35
C LEU A 514 -27.92 8.71 23.90
N PHE A 515 -26.85 9.44 24.20
CA PHE A 515 -26.94 10.83 24.65
C PHE A 515 -27.61 11.71 23.57
N ASN A 516 -27.17 11.62 22.33
CA ASN A 516 -27.75 12.36 21.20
C ASN A 516 -29.23 12.04 21.03
N ARG A 517 -29.63 10.75 21.15
CA ARG A 517 -31.04 10.37 21.08
C ARG A 517 -31.86 10.89 22.28
N ALA A 518 -31.27 10.91 23.45
CA ALA A 518 -31.92 11.51 24.62
C ALA A 518 -32.16 13.01 24.45
N VAL A 519 -31.22 13.76 23.89
CA VAL A 519 -31.38 15.18 23.54
C VAL A 519 -32.58 15.36 22.59
N VAL A 520 -32.70 14.55 21.55
CA VAL A 520 -33.83 14.61 20.61
C VAL A 520 -35.14 14.21 21.29
N HIS A 521 -35.16 13.18 22.17
CA HIS A 521 -36.35 12.78 22.93
C HIS A 521 -36.83 13.93 23.85
N ARG A 522 -35.91 14.61 24.51
CA ARG A 522 -36.24 15.77 25.37
C ARG A 522 -36.86 16.89 24.52
N ALA A 523 -36.27 17.25 23.41
CA ALA A 523 -36.79 18.26 22.50
C ALA A 523 -38.16 17.88 21.91
N ALA A 524 -38.43 16.58 21.72
CA ALA A 524 -39.71 16.05 21.29
C ALA A 524 -40.77 15.91 22.41
N GLY A 525 -40.47 16.37 23.64
CA GLY A 525 -41.40 16.27 24.78
C GLY A 525 -41.59 14.85 25.34
N ARG A 526 -40.57 14.00 25.25
CA ARG A 526 -40.58 12.59 25.70
C ARG A 526 -39.51 12.35 26.79
N PRO A 527 -39.70 12.94 28.00
CA PRO A 527 -38.67 12.91 29.07
C PRO A 527 -38.37 11.47 29.55
N ASP A 528 -39.38 10.60 29.64
CA ASP A 528 -39.14 9.21 30.09
C ASP A 528 -38.18 8.46 29.16
N ASN A 529 -38.35 8.59 27.85
CA ASN A 529 -37.46 7.99 26.87
C ASN A 529 -36.05 8.60 26.95
N ALA A 530 -35.94 9.91 27.15
CA ALA A 530 -34.65 10.58 27.34
C ALA A 530 -33.92 10.03 28.56
N ARG A 531 -34.65 9.87 29.69
CA ARG A 531 -34.09 9.32 30.92
C ARG A 531 -33.59 7.88 30.73
N ASP A 532 -34.34 7.04 30.04
CA ASP A 532 -33.94 5.65 29.76
C ASP A 532 -32.64 5.59 28.94
N ASP A 533 -32.53 6.40 27.91
CA ASP A 533 -31.31 6.48 27.09
C ASP A 533 -30.11 7.02 27.90
N LEU A 534 -30.29 8.06 28.71
CA LEU A 534 -29.24 8.60 29.55
C LEU A 534 -28.75 7.61 30.62
N LEU A 535 -29.66 6.82 31.21
CA LEU A 535 -29.28 5.76 32.16
C LEU A 535 -28.42 4.68 31.48
N ARG A 536 -28.76 4.30 30.25
CA ARG A 536 -27.95 3.37 29.46
C ARG A 536 -26.60 3.99 29.10
N ALA A 537 -26.58 5.26 28.68
CA ALA A 537 -25.35 5.99 28.36
C ALA A 537 -24.40 6.04 29.58
N ALA A 538 -24.93 6.30 30.78
CA ALA A 538 -24.16 6.33 32.01
C ALA A 538 -23.53 4.97 32.40
N VAL A 539 -24.15 3.86 31.98
CA VAL A 539 -23.54 2.52 32.13
C VAL A 539 -22.38 2.31 31.20
N LEU A 540 -22.44 2.83 29.97
CA LEU A 540 -21.38 2.70 28.96
C LEU A 540 -20.23 3.68 29.19
N ALA A 541 -20.51 4.88 29.74
CA ALA A 541 -19.52 5.90 30.07
C ALA A 541 -19.66 6.36 31.53
N PRO A 542 -19.26 5.53 32.50
CA PRO A 542 -19.38 5.87 33.92
C PRO A 542 -18.46 7.05 34.27
N GLY A 543 -19.07 8.12 34.83
CA GLY A 543 -18.35 9.34 35.20
C GLY A 543 -18.31 10.45 34.15
N ASP A 544 -18.98 10.28 33.01
CA ASP A 544 -19.20 11.36 32.06
C ASP A 544 -20.05 12.47 32.67
N SER A 545 -19.50 13.69 32.73
CA SER A 545 -20.11 14.85 33.40
C SER A 545 -21.37 15.32 32.67
N ASP A 546 -21.39 15.25 31.32
CA ASP A 546 -22.47 15.76 30.49
C ASP A 546 -23.70 14.85 30.59
N ILE A 547 -23.45 13.52 30.59
CA ILE A 547 -24.50 12.53 30.86
C ILE A 547 -25.04 12.70 32.28
N GLY A 548 -24.15 12.89 33.27
CA GLY A 548 -24.54 13.13 34.67
C GLY A 548 -25.39 14.37 34.84
N GLN A 549 -25.02 15.48 34.21
CA GLN A 549 -25.79 16.72 34.22
C GLN A 549 -27.15 16.52 33.53
N ALA A 550 -27.19 15.93 32.34
CA ALA A 550 -28.43 15.70 31.60
C ALA A 550 -29.43 14.84 32.36
N LEU A 551 -28.97 13.86 33.17
CA LEU A 551 -29.82 13.04 34.03
C LEU A 551 -30.49 13.86 35.17
N THR A 552 -29.89 14.96 35.62
CA THR A 552 -30.49 15.84 36.65
C THR A 552 -31.53 16.79 36.06
N GLU A 553 -31.53 16.99 34.73
CA GLU A 553 -32.41 17.91 34.02
C GLU A 553 -33.67 17.22 33.47
N VAL A 554 -33.73 15.89 33.49
CA VAL A 554 -34.83 15.03 33.02
C VAL A 554 -35.46 14.29 34.21
#